data_8300987a006518c5eb440230fbd2a941
#
_entry.id   8300987a006518c5eb440230fbd2a941
#
_cell.length_a   1.000
_cell.length_b   1.000
_cell.length_c   1.000
_cell.angle_alpha   90.00
_cell.angle_beta   90.00
_cell.angle_gamma   90.00
#
_symmetry.space_group_name_H-M   'P 1'
#
loop_
_entity.id
_entity.type
_entity.pdbx_description
1 polymer ?
#
loop_
_entity_poly.entity_id
_entity_poly.type
_entity_poly.pdbx_seq_one_letter_code
_entity_poly.pdbx_strand_id
1 'polypeptide(L)'
;MTPDVIKVKAFADFILEAEFADGEIRRLDVRPLLDYPAFSALREGNLFMAAKVENGTVAWTDEIDLSPDTLYLRGEVVQRNQNSEALASG
;
A
#
# COMPACT_ATOMS: atom_id res chain seq x y z
N MET A 1 0.60 2.84 16.71
CA MET A 1 1.66 2.41 15.79
C MET A 1 1.06 1.69 14.60
N THR A 2 1.55 2.00 13.42
CA THR A 2 1.04 1.38 12.20
C THR A 2 1.57 -0.04 12.06
N PRO A 3 0.72 -1.03 11.77
CA PRO A 3 1.21 -2.39 11.55
C PRO A 3 2.02 -2.49 10.26
N ASP A 4 2.84 -3.52 10.16
CA ASP A 4 3.61 -3.77 8.96
C ASP A 4 2.71 -4.19 7.80
N VAL A 5 3.15 -3.89 6.58
CA VAL A 5 2.52 -4.43 5.37
C VAL A 5 3.00 -5.86 5.20
N ILE A 6 2.07 -6.77 4.93
CA ILE A 6 2.42 -8.18 4.70
C ILE A 6 2.17 -8.62 3.27
N LYS A 7 1.31 -7.91 2.53
CA LYS A 7 1.08 -8.17 1.11
C LYS A 7 0.84 -6.86 0.40
N VAL A 8 1.23 -6.81 -0.86
CA VAL A 8 0.94 -5.65 -1.70
C VAL A 8 0.57 -6.11 -3.09
N LYS A 9 -0.34 -5.38 -3.72
CA LYS A 9 -0.76 -5.62 -5.08
C LYS A 9 -0.84 -4.30 -5.81
N ALA A 10 -0.23 -4.24 -6.99
CA ALA A 10 -0.28 -3.06 -7.84
C ALA A 10 -1.28 -3.30 -8.96
N PHE A 11 -2.12 -2.31 -9.21
CA PHE A 11 -3.12 -2.36 -10.28
C PHE A 11 -2.82 -1.29 -11.30
N ALA A 12 -3.44 -1.41 -12.48
CA ALA A 12 -3.39 -0.35 -13.48
C ALA A 12 -3.86 0.97 -12.88
N ASP A 13 -3.50 2.07 -13.50
CA ASP A 13 -3.86 3.43 -13.06
C ASP A 13 -3.21 3.83 -11.74
N PHE A 14 -2.10 3.19 -11.39
CA PHE A 14 -1.32 3.54 -10.21
C PHE A 14 -2.09 3.38 -8.90
N ILE A 15 -2.85 2.31 -8.82
CA ILE A 15 -3.55 1.94 -7.59
C ILE A 15 -2.75 0.86 -6.87
N LEU A 16 -2.53 1.05 -5.58
CA LEU A 16 -1.92 0.05 -4.71
C LEU A 16 -2.94 -0.47 -3.73
N GLU A 17 -2.86 -1.75 -3.43
CA GLU A 17 -3.64 -2.34 -2.35
C GLU A 17 -2.68 -3.06 -1.43
N ALA A 18 -2.75 -2.73 -0.15
CA ALA A 18 -1.84 -3.31 0.85
C ALA A 18 -2.64 -3.99 1.94
N GLU A 19 -2.21 -5.18 2.29
CA GLU A 19 -2.74 -5.87 3.46
C GLU A 19 -1.75 -5.71 4.61
N PHE A 20 -2.26 -5.32 5.75
CA PHE A 20 -1.45 -5.09 6.94
C PHE A 20 -1.48 -6.29 7.88
N ALA A 21 -0.53 -6.34 8.78
CA ALA A 21 -0.39 -7.48 9.70
C ALA A 21 -1.60 -7.69 10.61
N ASP A 22 -2.40 -6.65 10.81
CA ASP A 22 -3.62 -6.77 11.60
C ASP A 22 -4.84 -7.25 10.79
N GLY A 23 -4.63 -7.59 9.51
CA GLY A 23 -5.69 -8.07 8.65
C GLY A 23 -6.44 -7.00 7.89
N GLU A 24 -6.13 -5.73 8.15
CA GLU A 24 -6.79 -4.63 7.44
C GLU A 24 -6.19 -4.47 6.05
N ILE A 25 -7.05 -4.18 5.06
CA ILE A 25 -6.62 -3.94 3.69
C ILE A 25 -6.98 -2.51 3.32
N ARG A 26 -6.01 -1.79 2.77
CA ARG A 26 -6.21 -0.42 2.32
C ARG A 26 -5.77 -0.26 0.88
N ARG A 27 -6.46 0.63 0.18
CA ARG A 27 -6.19 0.94 -1.22
C ARG A 27 -5.78 2.40 -1.34
N LEU A 28 -4.73 2.65 -2.09
CA LEU A 28 -4.19 4.00 -2.27
C LEU A 28 -4.05 4.33 -3.74
N ASP A 29 -4.55 5.50 -4.13
CA ASP A 29 -4.26 6.07 -5.44
C ASP A 29 -2.92 6.79 -5.33
N VAL A 30 -1.91 6.27 -6.03
CA VAL A 30 -0.56 6.79 -5.94
C VAL A 30 -0.31 7.97 -6.88
N ARG A 31 -1.25 8.25 -7.80
CA ARG A 31 -1.04 9.32 -8.77
C ARG A 31 -0.65 10.67 -8.16
N PRO A 32 -1.28 11.12 -7.07
CA PRO A 32 -0.85 12.39 -6.48
C PRO A 32 0.59 12.39 -6.00
N LEU A 33 1.13 11.21 -5.66
CA LEU A 33 2.50 11.10 -5.18
C LEU A 33 3.53 11.14 -6.31
N LEU A 34 3.09 10.87 -7.55
CA LEU A 34 4.02 10.81 -8.69
C LEU A 34 4.63 12.17 -9.03
N ASP A 35 4.05 13.25 -8.52
CA ASP A 35 4.60 14.59 -8.71
C ASP A 35 5.81 14.85 -7.83
N TYR A 36 6.03 14.02 -6.82
CA TYR A 36 7.20 14.16 -5.97
C TYR A 36 8.40 13.46 -6.60
N PRO A 37 9.60 14.07 -6.52
CA PRO A 37 10.78 13.46 -7.13
C PRO A 37 11.04 12.03 -6.65
N ALA A 38 10.72 11.72 -5.40
CA ALA A 38 10.95 10.39 -4.85
C ALA A 38 10.18 9.31 -5.57
N PHE A 39 9.04 9.64 -6.21
CA PHE A 39 8.17 8.66 -6.83
C PHE A 39 8.02 8.84 -8.35
N SER A 40 8.63 9.88 -8.90
CA SER A 40 8.40 10.22 -10.32
C SER A 40 8.80 9.10 -11.28
N ALA A 41 9.82 8.32 -10.93
CA ALA A 41 10.27 7.22 -11.79
C ALA A 41 9.22 6.12 -11.95
N LEU A 42 8.25 6.05 -11.06
CA LEU A 42 7.18 5.06 -11.16
C LEU A 42 6.27 5.28 -12.37
N ARG A 43 6.34 6.44 -12.99
CA ARG A 43 5.59 6.71 -14.22
C ARG A 43 6.11 5.93 -15.41
N GLU A 44 7.34 5.43 -15.33
CA GLU A 44 8.02 4.92 -16.49
C GLU A 44 7.91 3.41 -16.61
N GLY A 45 7.62 2.96 -17.83
CA GLY A 45 7.51 1.55 -18.12
C GLY A 45 6.50 0.87 -17.19
N ASN A 46 6.87 -0.30 -16.72
CA ASN A 46 6.02 -1.07 -15.81
C ASN A 46 6.58 -1.10 -14.39
N LEU A 47 7.37 -0.10 -14.04
CA LEU A 47 8.02 -0.11 -12.73
C LEU A 47 7.01 -0.15 -11.59
N PHE A 48 5.91 0.56 -11.72
CA PHE A 48 4.88 0.57 -10.68
C PHE A 48 4.36 -0.84 -10.37
N MET A 49 4.26 -1.68 -11.38
CA MET A 49 3.74 -3.04 -11.21
C MET A 49 4.71 -3.97 -10.49
N ALA A 50 5.94 -3.53 -10.26
CA ALA A 50 6.95 -4.31 -9.56
C ALA A 50 6.92 -4.14 -8.04
N ALA A 51 5.89 -3.50 -7.50
CA ALA A 51 5.75 -3.29 -6.07
C ALA A 51 5.86 -4.61 -5.30
N LYS A 52 6.59 -4.57 -4.20
CA LYS A 52 6.80 -5.75 -3.36
C LYS A 52 6.88 -5.33 -1.90
N VAL A 53 6.69 -6.29 -1.01
CA VAL A 53 6.88 -6.05 0.42
C VAL A 53 8.33 -6.32 0.77
N GLU A 54 8.93 -5.38 1.49
CA GLU A 54 10.30 -5.52 1.95
C GLU A 54 10.38 -4.94 3.37
N ASN A 55 10.66 -5.79 4.32
CA ASN A 55 10.76 -5.40 5.74
C ASN A 55 9.50 -4.65 6.24
N GLY A 56 8.33 -5.12 5.84
CA GLY A 56 7.08 -4.51 6.30
C GLY A 56 6.70 -3.23 5.58
N THR A 57 7.44 -2.87 4.54
CA THR A 57 7.25 -1.64 3.77
C THR A 57 7.01 -2.02 2.31
N VAL A 58 6.32 -1.16 1.57
CA VAL A 58 6.17 -1.35 0.13
C VAL A 58 7.38 -0.76 -0.56
N ALA A 59 8.01 -1.52 -1.44
CA ALA A 59 9.19 -1.06 -2.18
C ALA A 59 9.08 -1.45 -3.64
N TRP A 60 9.67 -0.63 -4.50
CA TRP A 60 9.81 -0.91 -5.94
C TRP A 60 11.28 -1.14 -6.29
N THR A 61 12.16 -0.31 -5.72
CA THR A 61 13.60 -0.42 -5.90
C THR A 61 14.26 -0.08 -4.56
N ASP A 62 15.58 -0.16 -4.51
CA ASP A 62 16.33 0.22 -3.32
C ASP A 62 16.15 1.69 -2.96
N GLU A 63 15.73 2.50 -3.94
CA GLU A 63 15.58 3.93 -3.74
C GLU A 63 14.14 4.41 -3.65
N ILE A 64 13.19 3.57 -4.02
CA ILE A 64 11.77 3.97 -4.03
C ILE A 64 10.99 3.05 -3.12
N ASP A 65 10.52 3.59 -2.02
CA ASP A 65 9.69 2.85 -1.09
C ASP A 65 8.58 3.74 -0.55
N LEU A 66 7.58 3.13 0.02
CA LEU A 66 6.43 3.83 0.57
C LEU A 66 6.17 3.29 1.96
N SER A 67 6.22 4.15 2.96
CA SER A 67 6.09 3.72 4.35
C SER A 67 4.69 3.18 4.65
N PRO A 68 4.59 2.25 5.61
CA PRO A 68 3.27 1.77 6.04
C PRO A 68 2.39 2.92 6.56
N ASP A 69 2.98 3.91 7.22
CA ASP A 69 2.23 5.06 7.73
C ASP A 69 1.51 5.80 6.62
N THR A 70 2.19 6.05 5.50
CA THR A 70 1.58 6.76 4.39
C THR A 70 0.41 5.98 3.83
N LEU A 71 0.58 4.67 3.64
CA LEU A 71 -0.50 3.82 3.17
C LEU A 71 -1.67 3.79 4.14
N TYR A 72 -1.36 3.70 5.42
CA TYR A 72 -2.40 3.58 6.44
C TYR A 72 -3.19 4.87 6.58
N LEU A 73 -2.52 6.02 6.54
CA LEU A 73 -3.17 7.30 6.75
C LEU A 73 -3.86 7.83 5.50
N ARG A 74 -3.30 7.59 4.33
CA ARG A 74 -3.85 8.12 3.08
C ARG A 74 -4.72 7.14 2.31
N GLY A 75 -4.59 5.84 2.59
CA GLY A 75 -5.35 4.83 1.89
C GLY A 75 -6.77 4.73 2.38
N GLU A 76 -7.65 4.27 1.50
CA GLU A 76 -9.03 3.99 1.85
C GLU A 76 -9.16 2.56 2.37
N VAL A 77 -9.95 2.38 3.40
CA VAL A 77 -10.18 1.05 3.95
C VAL A 77 -11.03 0.25 2.98
N VAL A 78 -10.48 -0.89 2.54
CA VAL A 78 -11.20 -1.83 1.68
C VAL A 78 -11.78 -2.96 2.54
N GLN A 79 -11.00 -3.38 3.54
CA GLN A 79 -11.43 -4.44 4.43
C GLN A 79 -10.83 -4.18 5.81
N ARG A 80 -11.67 -4.24 6.82
CA ARG A 80 -11.22 -4.06 8.19
C ARG A 80 -10.74 -5.38 8.77
N ASN A 81 -10.10 -5.27 9.93
CA ASN A 81 -9.67 -6.40 10.71
C ASN A 81 -10.83 -7.38 10.90
N GLN A 82 -10.57 -8.66 10.68
CA GLN A 82 -11.60 -9.69 10.76
C GLN A 82 -12.24 -9.82 12.11
N ASN A 83 -11.51 -9.56 13.17
CA ASN A 83 -12.08 -9.62 14.51
C ASN A 83 -13.24 -8.64 14.67
N SER A 84 -13.10 -7.46 14.10
CA SER A 84 -14.17 -6.46 14.13
C SER A 84 -15.38 -6.95 13.37
N GLU A 85 -15.16 -7.57 12.23
CA GLU A 85 -16.23 -8.12 11.42
C GLU A 85 -16.95 -9.23 12.14
N ALA A 86 -16.22 -10.13 12.74
CA ALA A 86 -16.79 -11.23 13.46
C ALA A 86 -17.68 -10.74 14.60
N LEU A 87 -17.25 -9.71 15.29
CA LEU A 87 -18.03 -9.12 16.36
C LEU A 87 -19.30 -8.45 15.85
N ALA A 88 -19.19 -7.79 14.72
CA ALA A 88 -20.34 -7.10 14.13
C ALA A 88 -21.40 -8.06 13.67
N SER A 89 -21.01 -9.22 13.22
CA SER A 89 -21.96 -10.20 12.71
C SER A 89 -22.54 -11.08 13.82
N GLY A 90 -21.91 -11.06 14.96
CA GLY A 90 -22.38 -11.85 16.11
C GLY A 90 -23.46 -11.14 16.92
#